data_192e8337eb7c81df258198931d46b95e
#
_entry.id   192e8337eb7c81df258198931d46b95e
#
_cell.length_a   1.000
_cell.length_b   1.000
_cell.length_c   1.000
_cell.angle_alpha   90.00
_cell.angle_beta   90.00
_cell.angle_gamma   90.00
#
_symmetry.space_group_name_H-M   'P 1'
#
loop_
_entity.id
_entity.type
_entity.pdbx_description
1 polymer ?
#
loop_
_entity_poly.entity_id
_entity_poly.type
_entity_poly.pdbx_seq_one_letter_code
_entity_poly.pdbx_strand_id
1 'polypeptide(L)'
;STDFKEPIQKFLGQAQRAADSPADSSPVEAVFIPDAAKTVALLAPQLPYYNVVGATLLGTNLWEESSLVSIGGVYVENALFPSAFHREDAAYQDPAAGAFVAEYKQVYGGEPDFLAAQGYEATRLLLQARRGALEAGGGTLDRLALRSALFGTTLSQGPLGTIRVAPDGHLLRDYPILQVQGGTLIRVHP
;
A
#
# COMPACT_ATOMS: atom_id res chain seq x y z
N SER A 1 3.20 -23.48 7.82
CA SER A 1 3.31 -24.40 6.68
C SER A 1 3.65 -23.59 5.43
N THR A 2 4.64 -24.02 4.65
CA THR A 2 5.02 -23.43 3.36
C THR A 2 4.45 -24.23 2.17
N ASP A 3 3.58 -25.19 2.46
CA ASP A 3 2.87 -25.97 1.44
C ASP A 3 1.51 -25.32 1.16
N PHE A 4 1.37 -24.78 -0.04
CA PHE A 4 0.16 -24.11 -0.54
C PHE A 4 -0.64 -24.99 -1.52
N LYS A 5 -0.32 -26.28 -1.62
CA LYS A 5 -0.97 -27.23 -2.55
C LYS A 5 -2.49 -27.20 -2.46
N GLU A 6 -3.01 -27.45 -1.27
CA GLU A 6 -4.46 -27.57 -1.05
C GLU A 6 -5.20 -26.25 -1.35
N PRO A 7 -4.76 -25.07 -0.84
CA PRO A 7 -5.34 -23.80 -1.18
C PRO A 7 -5.35 -23.49 -2.69
N ILE A 8 -4.24 -23.74 -3.38
CA ILE A 8 -4.15 -23.51 -4.84
C ILE A 8 -5.09 -24.45 -5.61
N GLN A 9 -5.11 -25.73 -5.28
CA GLN A 9 -6.01 -26.69 -5.95
C GLN A 9 -7.50 -26.35 -5.72
N LYS A 10 -7.86 -25.92 -4.52
CA LYS A 10 -9.22 -25.48 -4.22
C LYS A 10 -9.61 -24.23 -5.00
N PHE A 11 -8.71 -23.25 -5.08
CA PHE A 11 -8.87 -22.04 -5.88
C PHE A 11 -9.07 -22.37 -7.37
N LEU A 12 -8.20 -23.21 -7.95
CA LEU A 12 -8.30 -23.63 -9.35
C LEU A 12 -9.58 -24.38 -9.66
N GLY A 13 -10.01 -25.29 -8.77
CA GLY A 13 -11.27 -26.01 -8.92
C GLY A 13 -12.49 -25.08 -8.89
N GLN A 14 -12.43 -23.94 -8.21
CA GLN A 14 -13.46 -22.91 -8.25
C GLN A 14 -13.38 -22.07 -9.52
N ALA A 15 -12.18 -21.65 -9.94
CA ALA A 15 -11.96 -20.87 -11.15
C ALA A 15 -12.38 -21.62 -12.42
N GLN A 16 -12.05 -22.91 -12.53
CA GLN A 16 -12.45 -23.77 -13.65
C GLN A 16 -13.98 -23.97 -13.76
N ARG A 17 -14.69 -23.99 -12.63
CA ARG A 17 -16.16 -24.05 -12.62
C ARG A 17 -16.82 -22.74 -13.03
N ALA A 18 -16.16 -21.62 -12.84
CA ALA A 18 -16.64 -20.31 -13.19
C ALA A 18 -16.36 -19.93 -14.66
N ALA A 19 -15.38 -20.60 -15.29
CA ALA A 19 -14.98 -20.34 -16.66
C ALA A 19 -15.56 -21.39 -17.60
N ASP A 20 -16.47 -20.99 -18.51
CA ASP A 20 -16.81 -21.74 -19.72
C ASP A 20 -15.66 -21.70 -20.76
N SER A 21 -14.42 -21.82 -20.32
CA SER A 21 -13.22 -21.63 -21.15
C SER A 21 -12.70 -22.92 -21.74
N PRO A 22 -12.17 -22.90 -22.99
CA PRO A 22 -11.52 -24.05 -23.60
C PRO A 22 -10.34 -24.52 -22.75
N ALA A 23 -10.08 -25.83 -22.77
CA ALA A 23 -9.10 -26.51 -21.91
C ALA A 23 -7.63 -26.05 -22.04
N ASP A 24 -7.29 -25.19 -23.00
CA ASP A 24 -5.91 -24.75 -23.31
C ASP A 24 -5.56 -23.32 -22.84
N SER A 25 -6.49 -22.58 -22.24
CA SER A 25 -6.21 -21.25 -21.67
C SER A 25 -6.19 -21.31 -20.15
N SER A 26 -5.24 -20.61 -19.52
CA SER A 26 -5.31 -20.38 -18.07
C SER A 26 -6.64 -19.68 -17.78
N PRO A 27 -7.52 -20.25 -16.95
CA PRO A 27 -8.80 -19.62 -16.62
C PRO A 27 -8.64 -18.38 -15.71
N VAL A 28 -7.41 -18.00 -15.42
CA VAL A 28 -7.08 -16.98 -14.41
C VAL A 28 -6.16 -15.94 -15.03
N GLU A 29 -6.66 -14.73 -15.21
CA GLU A 29 -5.88 -13.59 -15.72
C GLU A 29 -5.14 -12.84 -14.62
N ALA A 30 -5.68 -12.86 -13.40
CA ALA A 30 -5.08 -12.22 -12.25
C ALA A 30 -5.34 -13.00 -10.96
N VAL A 31 -4.38 -12.95 -10.03
CA VAL A 31 -4.50 -13.58 -8.70
C VAL A 31 -4.24 -12.53 -7.63
N PHE A 32 -5.26 -12.22 -6.84
CA PHE A 32 -5.12 -11.34 -5.69
C PHE A 32 -4.75 -12.15 -4.43
N ILE A 33 -3.61 -11.80 -3.83
CA ILE A 33 -3.07 -12.51 -2.64
C ILE A 33 -2.91 -11.50 -1.49
N PRO A 34 -3.88 -11.38 -0.58
CA PRO A 34 -3.82 -10.45 0.55
C PRO A 34 -3.01 -11.04 1.72
N ASP A 35 -1.72 -11.25 1.50
CA ASP A 35 -0.80 -11.79 2.51
C ASP A 35 0.50 -10.95 2.51
N ALA A 36 1.40 -11.22 3.46
CA ALA A 36 2.69 -10.56 3.58
C ALA A 36 3.64 -10.96 2.44
N ALA A 37 4.55 -10.06 2.08
CA ALA A 37 5.51 -10.23 0.99
C ALA A 37 6.24 -11.58 1.02
N LYS A 38 6.72 -12.00 2.20
CA LYS A 38 7.43 -13.28 2.37
C LYS A 38 6.58 -14.50 2.05
N THR A 39 5.31 -14.51 2.46
CA THR A 39 4.38 -15.60 2.16
C THR A 39 4.13 -15.66 0.66
N VAL A 40 3.88 -14.52 0.04
CA VAL A 40 3.65 -14.42 -1.42
C VAL A 40 4.87 -14.86 -2.20
N ALA A 41 6.06 -14.44 -1.81
CA ALA A 41 7.31 -14.82 -2.45
C ALA A 41 7.55 -16.34 -2.43
N LEU A 42 7.08 -17.04 -1.40
CA LEU A 42 7.13 -18.51 -1.30
C LEU A 42 6.00 -19.21 -2.06
N LEU A 43 4.85 -18.54 -2.23
CA LEU A 43 3.70 -19.07 -2.94
C LEU A 43 3.85 -18.88 -4.46
N ALA A 44 4.34 -17.74 -4.91
CA ALA A 44 4.41 -17.39 -6.33
C ALA A 44 5.11 -18.46 -7.21
N PRO A 45 6.24 -19.08 -6.79
CA PRO A 45 6.87 -20.16 -7.56
C PRO A 45 6.01 -21.43 -7.70
N GLN A 46 5.02 -21.62 -6.82
CA GLN A 46 4.15 -22.79 -6.85
C GLN A 46 3.00 -22.64 -7.85
N LEU A 47 2.63 -21.41 -8.22
CA LEU A 47 1.54 -21.16 -9.17
C LEU A 47 1.76 -21.80 -10.53
N PRO A 48 2.92 -21.66 -11.20
CA PRO A 48 3.19 -22.35 -12.47
C PRO A 48 3.19 -23.88 -12.33
N TYR A 49 3.62 -24.42 -11.20
CA TYR A 49 3.57 -25.87 -10.96
C TYR A 49 2.14 -26.41 -11.00
N TYR A 50 1.15 -25.60 -10.64
CA TYR A 50 -0.26 -25.94 -10.72
C TYR A 50 -0.96 -25.36 -11.97
N ASN A 51 -0.20 -25.07 -13.04
CA ASN A 51 -0.69 -24.55 -14.33
C ASN A 51 -1.37 -23.15 -14.23
N VAL A 52 -1.06 -22.36 -13.21
CA VAL A 52 -1.41 -20.94 -13.17
C VAL A 52 -0.25 -20.16 -13.80
N VAL A 53 -0.30 -19.99 -15.11
CA VAL A 53 0.73 -19.31 -15.89
C VAL A 53 0.15 -18.05 -16.55
N GLY A 54 0.96 -17.00 -16.62
CA GLY A 54 0.58 -15.74 -17.26
C GLY A 54 -0.39 -14.86 -16.45
N ALA A 55 -0.78 -15.27 -15.25
CA ALA A 55 -1.62 -14.48 -14.39
C ALA A 55 -0.84 -13.32 -13.76
N THR A 56 -1.44 -12.12 -13.76
CA THR A 56 -0.90 -10.96 -13.03
C THR A 56 -1.13 -11.13 -11.53
N LEU A 57 -0.06 -11.03 -10.73
CA LEU A 57 -0.19 -11.05 -9.28
C LEU A 57 -0.59 -9.68 -8.77
N LEU A 58 -1.66 -9.63 -7.97
CA LEU A 58 -2.16 -8.43 -7.33
C LEU A 58 -2.05 -8.56 -5.82
N GLY A 59 -1.60 -7.50 -5.16
CA GLY A 59 -1.35 -7.54 -3.73
C GLY A 59 -1.84 -6.34 -2.94
N THR A 60 -1.40 -6.29 -1.70
CA THR A 60 -1.63 -5.20 -0.77
C THR A 60 -0.33 -4.44 -0.52
N ASN A 61 -0.40 -3.32 0.20
CA ASN A 61 0.77 -2.58 0.66
C ASN A 61 1.75 -3.40 1.53
N LEU A 62 1.35 -4.56 2.03
CA LEU A 62 2.21 -5.50 2.75
C LEU A 62 3.26 -6.17 1.85
N TRP A 63 3.17 -5.96 0.53
CA TRP A 63 4.15 -6.46 -0.42
C TRP A 63 5.37 -5.54 -0.58
N GLU A 64 5.31 -4.34 -0.02
CA GLU A 64 6.40 -3.37 -0.11
C GLU A 64 7.56 -3.71 0.84
N GLU A 65 8.13 -4.87 0.64
CA GLU A 65 9.30 -5.38 1.37
C GLU A 65 10.30 -5.99 0.38
N SER A 66 11.59 -5.85 0.66
CA SER A 66 12.66 -6.43 -0.15
C SER A 66 12.57 -7.97 -0.30
N SER A 67 11.91 -8.63 0.67
CA SER A 67 11.67 -10.07 0.64
C SER A 67 10.78 -10.52 -0.51
N LEU A 68 9.88 -9.67 -1.01
CA LEU A 68 9.05 -9.99 -2.18
C LEU A 68 9.94 -10.33 -3.39
N VAL A 69 10.86 -9.44 -3.69
CA VAL A 69 11.73 -9.57 -4.87
C VAL A 69 12.88 -10.54 -4.61
N SER A 70 13.55 -10.45 -3.45
CA SER A 70 14.74 -11.25 -3.17
C SER A 70 14.45 -12.76 -3.04
N ILE A 71 13.24 -13.13 -2.62
CA ILE A 71 12.80 -14.54 -2.49
C ILE A 71 11.96 -14.96 -3.69
N GLY A 72 11.02 -14.11 -4.13
CA GLY A 72 10.09 -14.44 -5.23
C GLY A 72 10.74 -14.43 -6.62
N GLY A 73 11.80 -13.62 -6.80
CA GLY A 73 12.57 -13.56 -8.05
C GLY A 73 11.67 -13.32 -9.28
N VAL A 74 11.89 -14.12 -10.30
CA VAL A 74 11.13 -14.03 -11.58
C VAL A 74 9.64 -14.35 -11.44
N TYR A 75 9.24 -15.03 -10.38
CA TYR A 75 7.85 -15.45 -10.18
C TYR A 75 6.93 -14.33 -9.70
N VAL A 76 7.50 -13.21 -9.24
CA VAL A 76 6.77 -12.01 -8.86
C VAL A 76 6.94 -10.87 -9.85
N GLU A 77 7.58 -11.12 -10.98
CA GLU A 77 7.74 -10.13 -12.04
C GLU A 77 6.38 -9.67 -12.57
N ASN A 78 6.22 -8.37 -12.84
CA ASN A 78 4.96 -7.69 -13.18
C ASN A 78 3.88 -7.70 -12.09
N ALA A 79 4.16 -8.15 -10.89
CA ALA A 79 3.23 -8.05 -9.77
C ALA A 79 2.90 -6.59 -9.45
N LEU A 80 1.62 -6.31 -9.14
CA LEU A 80 1.09 -4.96 -8.90
C LEU A 80 0.50 -4.88 -7.48
N PHE A 81 0.80 -3.79 -6.78
CA PHE A 81 0.23 -3.55 -5.45
C PHE A 81 0.24 -2.06 -5.09
N PRO A 82 -0.71 -1.58 -4.26
CA PRO A 82 -0.69 -0.21 -3.79
C PRO A 82 0.45 0.00 -2.79
N SER A 83 1.12 1.15 -2.89
CA SER A 83 2.06 1.61 -1.88
C SER A 83 1.46 2.77 -1.10
N ALA A 84 1.73 2.80 0.18
CA ALA A 84 1.38 3.97 0.98
C ALA A 84 2.59 4.87 1.25
N PHE A 85 3.81 4.33 1.19
CA PHE A 85 5.03 5.09 1.44
C PHE A 85 6.22 4.45 0.72
N HIS A 86 6.42 4.82 -0.54
CA HIS A 86 7.59 4.38 -1.29
C HIS A 86 8.73 5.35 -1.05
N ARG A 87 9.75 4.90 -0.31
CA ARG A 87 10.87 5.73 0.16
C ARG A 87 11.69 6.33 -0.98
N GLU A 88 11.85 5.61 -2.07
CA GLU A 88 12.61 6.09 -3.22
C GLU A 88 11.91 7.24 -3.94
N ASP A 89 10.58 7.16 -4.08
CA ASP A 89 9.78 8.28 -4.61
C ASP A 89 9.74 9.46 -3.64
N ALA A 90 9.61 9.19 -2.34
CA ALA A 90 9.55 10.22 -1.31
C ALA A 90 10.79 11.12 -1.29
N ALA A 91 11.98 10.55 -1.54
CA ALA A 91 13.22 11.32 -1.54
C ALA A 91 13.40 12.21 -2.78
N TYR A 92 12.75 11.88 -3.90
CA TYR A 92 13.03 12.51 -5.20
C TYR A 92 11.87 13.30 -5.79
N GLN A 93 10.62 13.00 -5.45
CA GLN A 93 9.45 13.59 -6.12
C GLN A 93 8.58 14.49 -5.23
N ASP A 94 8.59 14.30 -3.90
CA ASP A 94 7.84 15.13 -2.95
C ASP A 94 8.78 15.78 -1.92
N PRO A 95 8.97 17.11 -1.98
CA PRO A 95 9.81 17.83 -1.03
C PRO A 95 9.39 17.63 0.44
N ALA A 96 8.08 17.47 0.71
CA ALA A 96 7.59 17.27 2.07
C ALA A 96 7.94 15.88 2.61
N ALA A 97 7.90 14.87 1.75
CA ALA A 97 8.33 13.52 2.10
C ALA A 97 9.85 13.47 2.32
N GLY A 98 10.63 14.13 1.45
CA GLY A 98 12.08 14.23 1.61
C GLY A 98 12.50 14.93 2.90
N ALA A 99 11.82 16.02 3.27
CA ALA A 99 12.05 16.72 4.52
C ALA A 99 11.75 15.84 5.74
N PHE A 100 10.61 15.12 5.73
CA PHE A 100 10.26 14.17 6.79
C PHE A 100 11.31 13.08 6.97
N VAL A 101 11.78 12.48 5.88
CA VAL A 101 12.82 11.43 5.94
C VAL A 101 14.11 11.98 6.54
N ALA A 102 14.54 13.17 6.11
CA ALA A 102 15.75 13.81 6.62
C ALA A 102 15.66 14.13 8.12
N GLU A 103 14.55 14.72 8.56
CA GLU A 103 14.30 15.02 9.96
C GLU A 103 14.23 13.76 10.83
N TYR A 104 13.53 12.73 10.33
CA TYR A 104 13.41 11.46 11.05
C TYR A 104 14.80 10.80 11.25
N LYS A 105 15.63 10.76 10.20
CA LYS A 105 17.02 10.27 10.29
C LYS A 105 17.84 11.03 11.31
N GLN A 106 17.72 12.34 11.32
CA GLN A 106 18.46 13.20 12.25
C GLN A 106 18.06 12.92 13.70
N VAL A 107 16.79 12.66 13.98
CA VAL A 107 16.28 12.46 15.34
C VAL A 107 16.47 11.02 15.83
N TYR A 108 16.21 10.03 14.96
CA TYR A 108 16.16 8.62 15.36
C TYR A 108 17.32 7.78 14.85
N GLY A 109 18.17 8.30 13.96
CA GLY A 109 19.35 7.61 13.44
C GLY A 109 19.07 6.50 12.42
N GLY A 110 17.80 6.31 12.02
CA GLY A 110 17.37 5.27 11.08
C GLY A 110 16.39 5.79 10.04
N GLU A 111 16.02 4.93 9.09
CA GLU A 111 15.01 5.26 8.08
C GLU A 111 13.61 5.15 8.66
N PRO A 112 12.68 6.09 8.33
CA PRO A 112 11.28 5.94 8.69
C PRO A 112 10.65 4.79 7.90
N ASP A 113 9.73 4.07 8.54
CA ASP A 113 8.83 3.15 7.90
C ASP A 113 7.46 3.80 7.62
N PHE A 114 6.56 3.02 7.03
CA PHE A 114 5.19 3.45 6.77
C PHE A 114 4.46 3.90 8.05
N LEU A 115 4.64 3.19 9.17
CA LEU A 115 3.97 3.52 10.43
C LEU A 115 4.47 4.83 11.02
N ALA A 116 5.76 5.11 10.90
CA ALA A 116 6.35 6.40 11.28
C ALA A 116 5.75 7.56 10.47
N ALA A 117 5.66 7.40 9.15
CA ALA A 117 5.05 8.38 8.27
C ALA A 117 3.56 8.60 8.57
N GLN A 118 2.82 7.52 8.83
CA GLN A 118 1.41 7.57 9.20
C GLN A 118 1.17 8.29 10.55
N GLY A 119 1.99 8.00 11.56
CA GLY A 119 1.92 8.66 12.87
C GLY A 119 2.21 10.15 12.78
N TYR A 120 3.21 10.52 11.97
CA TYR A 120 3.54 11.92 11.69
C TYR A 120 2.38 12.66 11.02
N GLU A 121 1.79 12.09 9.97
CA GLU A 121 0.64 12.70 9.28
C GLU A 121 -0.59 12.82 10.17
N ALA A 122 -0.94 11.77 10.91
CA ALA A 122 -2.07 11.79 11.84
C ALA A 122 -1.93 12.94 12.86
N THR A 123 -0.71 13.14 13.39
CA THR A 123 -0.41 14.23 14.32
C THR A 123 -0.57 15.59 13.64
N ARG A 124 -0.04 15.77 12.42
CA ARG A 124 -0.19 17.03 11.68
C ARG A 124 -1.65 17.33 11.34
N LEU A 125 -2.42 16.33 10.95
CA LEU A 125 -3.84 16.47 10.66
C LEU A 125 -4.62 16.93 11.89
N LEU A 126 -4.35 16.34 13.05
CA LEU A 126 -4.93 16.74 14.34
C LEU A 126 -4.55 18.16 14.72
N LEU A 127 -3.29 18.55 14.54
CA LEU A 127 -2.83 19.91 14.83
C LEU A 127 -3.47 20.95 13.90
N GLN A 128 -3.67 20.62 12.64
CA GLN A 128 -4.35 21.49 11.70
C GLN A 128 -5.84 21.65 12.06
N ALA A 129 -6.54 20.54 12.34
CA ALA A 129 -7.93 20.58 12.79
C ALA A 129 -8.08 21.37 14.09
N ARG A 130 -7.15 21.21 15.05
CA ARG A 130 -7.12 21.96 16.28
C ARG A 130 -7.02 23.48 16.05
N ARG A 131 -6.16 23.92 15.13
CA ARG A 131 -6.06 25.34 14.76
C ARG A 131 -7.39 25.87 14.26
N GLY A 132 -8.00 25.19 13.30
CA GLY A 132 -9.32 25.58 12.77
C GLY A 132 -10.42 25.59 13.85
N ALA A 133 -10.43 24.62 14.76
CA ALA A 133 -11.37 24.57 15.86
C ALA A 133 -11.21 25.76 16.82
N LEU A 134 -9.97 26.14 17.17
CA LEU A 134 -9.68 27.28 18.06
C LEU A 134 -10.06 28.62 17.41
N GLU A 135 -9.78 28.79 16.12
CA GLU A 135 -10.14 29.98 15.36
C GLU A 135 -11.67 30.13 15.29
N ALA A 136 -12.40 29.06 14.98
CA ALA A 136 -13.86 29.06 14.90
C ALA A 136 -14.54 29.22 16.29
N GLY A 137 -13.93 28.67 17.34
CA GLY A 137 -14.47 28.66 18.72
C GLY A 137 -14.04 29.82 19.60
N GLY A 138 -13.41 30.88 19.05
CA GLY A 138 -12.97 32.03 19.84
C GLY A 138 -11.95 31.67 20.93
N GLY A 139 -11.11 30.66 20.70
CA GLY A 139 -10.08 30.20 21.62
C GLY A 139 -10.49 29.03 22.54
N THR A 140 -11.74 28.60 22.49
CA THR A 140 -12.23 27.43 23.24
C THR A 140 -12.13 26.18 22.41
N LEU A 141 -11.53 25.12 22.97
CA LEU A 141 -11.40 23.84 22.33
C LEU A 141 -12.03 22.74 23.19
N ASP A 142 -13.06 22.11 22.66
CA ASP A 142 -13.61 20.88 23.21
C ASP A 142 -13.50 19.72 22.21
N ARG A 143 -13.89 18.52 22.67
CA ARG A 143 -13.79 17.31 21.86
C ARG A 143 -14.72 17.33 20.62
N LEU A 144 -15.88 17.96 20.73
CA LEU A 144 -16.84 18.06 19.62
C LEU A 144 -16.39 19.08 18.58
N ALA A 145 -15.86 20.22 19.02
CA ALA A 145 -15.27 21.21 18.12
C ALA A 145 -14.10 20.63 17.33
N LEU A 146 -13.18 19.89 18.00
CA LEU A 146 -12.07 19.23 17.33
C LEU A 146 -12.55 18.18 16.32
N ARG A 147 -13.52 17.34 16.71
CA ARG A 147 -14.11 16.34 15.81
C ARG A 147 -14.76 17.01 14.59
N SER A 148 -15.53 18.05 14.79
CA SER A 148 -16.18 18.79 13.70
C SER A 148 -15.15 19.43 12.76
N ALA A 149 -14.07 19.98 13.29
CA ALA A 149 -13.00 20.58 12.50
C ALA A 149 -12.18 19.53 11.71
N LEU A 150 -12.13 18.27 12.16
CA LEU A 150 -11.48 17.19 11.40
C LEU A 150 -12.21 16.92 10.08
N PHE A 151 -13.55 16.96 10.08
CA PHE A 151 -14.31 16.72 8.84
C PHE A 151 -14.05 17.83 7.81
N GLY A 152 -13.68 17.43 6.60
CA GLY A 152 -13.30 18.36 5.54
C GLY A 152 -11.88 18.89 5.63
N THR A 153 -11.13 18.60 6.71
CA THR A 153 -9.71 18.98 6.79
C THR A 153 -8.91 18.27 5.70
N THR A 154 -8.05 19.04 5.02
CA THR A 154 -7.13 18.52 4.00
C THR A 154 -5.70 18.85 4.41
N LEU A 155 -4.85 17.85 4.49
CA LEU A 155 -3.41 17.99 4.63
C LEU A 155 -2.75 17.78 3.26
N SER A 156 -2.30 18.84 2.60
CA SER A 156 -1.82 18.81 1.23
C SER A 156 -0.32 18.54 1.08
N GLN A 157 0.43 18.52 2.17
CA GLN A 157 1.89 18.36 2.16
C GLN A 157 2.32 17.41 3.29
N GLY A 158 1.88 16.16 3.18
CA GLY A 158 2.32 15.10 4.07
C GLY A 158 3.37 14.19 3.43
N PRO A 159 4.11 13.41 4.21
CA PRO A 159 5.08 12.45 3.68
C PRO A 159 4.43 11.33 2.85
N LEU A 160 3.13 11.14 2.98
CA LEU A 160 2.35 10.17 2.22
C LEU A 160 1.45 10.85 1.17
N GLY A 161 1.72 12.12 0.81
CA GLY A 161 0.96 12.90 -0.16
C GLY A 161 -0.21 13.66 0.48
N THR A 162 -1.22 13.96 -0.35
CA THR A 162 -2.42 14.67 0.11
C THR A 162 -3.40 13.70 0.77
N ILE A 163 -3.90 14.10 1.93
CA ILE A 163 -4.94 13.36 2.65
C ILE A 163 -6.10 14.31 2.98
N ARG A 164 -7.32 13.83 2.80
CA ARG A 164 -8.55 14.56 3.13
C ARG A 164 -9.46 13.71 4.01
N VAL A 165 -10.02 14.32 5.05
CA VAL A 165 -11.05 13.70 5.88
C VAL A 165 -12.41 13.95 5.22
N ALA A 166 -13.08 12.90 4.79
CA ALA A 166 -14.41 12.97 4.22
C ALA A 166 -15.48 13.27 5.31
N PRO A 167 -16.69 13.72 4.93
CA PRO A 167 -17.76 14.02 5.90
C PRO A 167 -18.20 12.82 6.74
N ASP A 168 -18.01 11.61 6.27
CA ASP A 168 -18.29 10.35 6.97
C ASP A 168 -17.14 9.89 7.88
N GLY A 169 -16.00 10.63 7.87
CA GLY A 169 -14.82 10.33 8.67
C GLY A 169 -13.79 9.44 7.98
N HIS A 170 -14.05 8.98 6.76
CA HIS A 170 -13.04 8.24 5.99
C HIS A 170 -11.89 9.15 5.55
N LEU A 171 -10.68 8.58 5.53
CA LEU A 171 -9.51 9.25 4.99
C LEU A 171 -9.40 8.93 3.51
N LEU A 172 -9.46 9.96 2.67
CA LEU A 172 -9.31 9.86 1.23
C LEU A 172 -7.89 10.24 0.84
N ARG A 173 -7.25 9.36 0.08
CA ARG A 173 -5.88 9.51 -0.40
C ARG A 173 -5.71 8.76 -1.71
N ASP A 174 -4.88 9.28 -2.59
CA ASP A 174 -4.41 8.56 -3.77
C ASP A 174 -3.20 7.71 -3.39
N TYR A 175 -3.30 6.41 -3.66
CA TYR A 175 -2.21 5.48 -3.44
C TYR A 175 -1.48 5.22 -4.75
N PRO A 176 -0.16 5.46 -4.83
CA PRO A 176 0.60 5.03 -5.98
C PRO A 176 0.56 3.50 -6.10
N ILE A 177 0.53 3.02 -7.33
CA ILE A 177 0.67 1.60 -7.61
C ILE A 177 2.14 1.33 -7.91
N LEU A 178 2.69 0.31 -7.27
CA LEU A 178 4.01 -0.22 -7.58
C LEU A 178 3.89 -1.49 -8.43
N GLN A 179 4.90 -1.68 -9.27
CA GLN A 179 5.10 -2.88 -10.07
C GLN A 179 6.49 -3.44 -9.80
N VAL A 180 6.60 -4.75 -9.75
CA VAL A 180 7.91 -5.41 -9.81
C VAL A 180 8.38 -5.42 -11.27
N GLN A 181 9.49 -4.77 -11.56
CA GLN A 181 10.09 -4.75 -12.89
C GLN A 181 11.61 -4.90 -12.81
N GLY A 182 12.14 -5.92 -13.47
CA GLY A 182 13.57 -6.19 -13.48
C GLY A 182 14.16 -6.42 -12.09
N GLY A 183 13.38 -7.00 -11.18
CA GLY A 183 13.81 -7.25 -9.80
C GLY A 183 13.82 -6.01 -8.90
N THR A 184 13.19 -4.91 -9.30
CA THR A 184 13.03 -3.68 -8.51
C THR A 184 11.56 -3.28 -8.43
N LEU A 185 11.23 -2.43 -7.46
CA LEU A 185 9.90 -1.84 -7.35
C LEU A 185 9.92 -0.50 -8.09
N ILE A 186 9.05 -0.35 -9.06
CA ILE A 186 8.87 0.91 -9.79
C ILE A 186 7.43 1.40 -9.62
N ARG A 187 7.27 2.73 -9.61
CA ARG A 187 5.94 3.34 -9.61
C ARG A 187 5.34 3.28 -11.02
N VAL A 188 4.13 2.73 -11.11
CA VAL A 188 3.33 2.79 -12.33
C VAL A 188 2.51 4.06 -12.30
N HIS A 189 2.67 4.91 -13.32
CA HIS A 189 1.80 6.06 -13.51
C HIS A 189 0.52 5.59 -14.21
N PRO A 190 -0.66 5.99 -13.70
CA PRO A 190 -1.92 5.74 -14.39
C PRO A 190 -1.98 6.49 -15.74
#